data_a825d79794c2b90f46ab89d85a4b0b8e
#
_entry.id   a825d79794c2b90f46ab89d85a4b0b8e
#
_cell.length_a   1.000
_cell.length_b   1.000
_cell.length_c   1.000
_cell.angle_alpha   90.00
_cell.angle_beta   90.00
_cell.angle_gamma   90.00
#
_symmetry.space_group_name_H-M   'P 1'
#
loop_
_entity.id
_entity.type
_entity.pdbx_description
1 polymer ?
#
loop_
_entity_poly.entity_id
_entity_poly.type
_entity_poly.pdbx_seq_one_letter_code
_entity_poly.pdbx_strand_id
1 'polypeptide(L)'
;TIYAIRLQSKRETFYATLAGRRMPTFATAGGRAMLACLDERHADDILRRSRLVPLTPRTLVDPDQIRARIAEARRDGYACVQEESLMGEIVVAAAVVKDRSMPVGAIH
;
A
#
# COMPACT_ATOMS: atom_id res chain seq x y z
N THR A 1 -1.52 -7.04 -2.84
CA THR A 1 -0.43 -7.19 -1.84
C THR A 1 -0.67 -8.41 -0.97
N ILE A 2 0.38 -9.16 -0.67
CA ILE A 2 0.33 -10.33 0.21
C ILE A 2 1.34 -10.08 1.34
N TYR A 3 0.92 -10.27 2.58
CA TYR A 3 1.82 -10.22 3.73
C TYR A 3 2.66 -11.49 3.79
N ALA A 4 3.97 -11.37 3.54
CA ALA A 4 4.88 -12.51 3.52
C ALA A 4 5.46 -12.82 4.92
N ILE A 5 5.92 -11.79 5.62
CA ILE A 5 6.57 -11.90 6.93
C ILE A 5 6.03 -10.80 7.84
N ARG A 6 5.87 -11.12 9.09
CA ARG A 6 5.54 -10.15 10.14
C ARG A 6 6.51 -10.30 11.32
N LEU A 7 7.07 -9.19 11.75
CA LEU A 7 7.76 -9.09 13.03
C LEU A 7 6.77 -8.55 14.07
N GLN A 8 6.52 -9.36 15.10
CA GLN A 8 5.55 -9.00 16.11
C GLN A 8 6.11 -7.94 17.08
N SER A 9 5.31 -6.90 17.31
CA SER A 9 5.62 -5.90 18.35
C SER A 9 5.58 -6.55 19.74
N LYS A 10 6.45 -6.08 20.66
CA LYS A 10 6.38 -6.43 22.09
C LYS A 10 5.18 -5.78 22.81
N ARG A 11 4.53 -4.80 22.18
CA ARG A 11 3.31 -4.18 22.69
C ARG A 11 2.10 -5.02 22.30
N GLU A 12 1.11 -5.10 23.20
CA GLU A 12 -0.18 -5.68 22.85
C GLU A 12 -0.79 -4.88 21.68
N THR A 13 -1.05 -5.57 20.58
CA THR A 13 -1.75 -4.99 19.44
C THR A 13 -3.08 -5.72 19.30
N PHE A 14 -4.17 -4.98 19.27
CA PHE A 14 -5.53 -5.53 19.09
C PHE A 14 -5.72 -6.22 17.74
N TYR A 15 -4.78 -6.04 16.81
CA TYR A 15 -4.88 -6.57 15.46
C TYR A 15 -3.54 -7.14 14.99
N ALA A 16 -3.55 -8.42 14.69
CA ALA A 16 -2.43 -9.09 14.04
C ALA A 16 -2.81 -9.45 12.61
N THR A 17 -2.18 -8.79 11.62
CA THR A 17 -2.28 -9.25 10.23
C THR A 17 -1.48 -10.53 10.09
N LEU A 18 -2.14 -11.61 9.67
CA LEU A 18 -1.50 -12.90 9.49
C LEU A 18 -0.71 -12.94 8.17
N ALA A 19 0.45 -13.60 8.18
CA ALA A 19 1.17 -13.93 6.96
C ALA A 19 0.26 -14.72 6.01
N GLY A 20 0.37 -14.45 4.70
CA GLY A 20 -0.48 -15.02 3.67
C GLY A 20 -1.77 -14.23 3.40
N ARG A 21 -2.16 -13.27 4.24
CA ARG A 21 -3.33 -12.43 3.99
C ARG A 21 -3.13 -11.57 2.75
N ARG A 22 -4.11 -11.59 1.87
CA ARG A 22 -4.15 -10.73 0.67
C ARG A 22 -4.89 -9.44 0.98
N MET A 23 -4.31 -8.31 0.59
CA MET A 23 -4.89 -6.98 0.76
C MET A 23 -4.91 -6.23 -0.57
N PRO A 24 -5.92 -5.38 -0.81
CA PRO A 24 -5.94 -4.54 -2.00
C PRO A 24 -4.71 -3.64 -2.09
N THR A 25 -4.04 -3.65 -3.24
CA THR A 25 -2.81 -2.87 -3.45
C THR A 25 -3.07 -1.36 -3.35
N PHE A 26 -4.23 -0.88 -3.82
CA PHE A 26 -4.56 0.54 -3.82
C PHE A 26 -4.81 1.13 -2.42
N ALA A 27 -5.22 0.30 -1.45
CA ALA A 27 -5.63 0.72 -0.10
C ALA A 27 -4.57 0.48 0.97
N THR A 28 -3.39 -0.03 0.61
CA THR A 28 -2.31 -0.32 1.56
C THR A 28 -1.08 0.53 1.29
N ALA A 29 -0.37 0.92 2.36
CA ALA A 29 0.86 1.69 2.23
C ALA A 29 1.92 0.92 1.41
N GLY A 30 2.13 -0.37 1.71
CA GLY A 30 3.06 -1.21 0.94
C GLY A 30 2.67 -1.32 -0.54
N GLY A 31 1.38 -1.47 -0.83
CA GLY A 31 0.88 -1.49 -2.20
C GLY A 31 1.15 -0.18 -2.94
N ARG A 32 0.84 0.97 -2.33
CA ARG A 32 1.11 2.29 -2.93
C ARG A 32 2.59 2.57 -3.09
N ALA A 33 3.42 2.18 -2.13
CA ALA A 33 4.87 2.30 -2.25
C ALA A 33 5.42 1.50 -3.45
N MET A 34 4.92 0.28 -3.66
CA MET A 34 5.29 -0.52 -4.83
C MET A 34 4.78 0.09 -6.14
N LEU A 35 3.52 0.58 -6.19
CA LEU A 35 2.99 1.27 -7.37
C LEU A 35 3.77 2.53 -7.71
N ALA A 36 4.30 3.23 -6.71
CA ALA A 36 5.13 4.42 -6.89
C ALA A 36 6.47 4.13 -7.60
N CYS A 37 6.96 2.90 -7.53
CA CYS A 37 8.19 2.48 -8.22
C CYS A 37 7.95 2.10 -9.70
N LEU A 38 6.71 1.83 -10.09
CA LEU A 38 6.34 1.53 -11.46
C LEU A 38 6.22 2.82 -12.28
N ASP A 39 6.37 2.73 -13.60
CA ASP A 39 5.97 3.84 -14.46
C ASP A 39 4.45 4.09 -14.38
N GLU A 40 4.05 5.29 -14.76
CA GLU A 40 2.64 5.72 -14.59
C GLU A 40 1.65 4.84 -15.37
N ARG A 41 2.04 4.36 -16.54
CA ARG A 41 1.18 3.50 -17.37
C ARG A 41 0.91 2.16 -16.69
N HIS A 42 1.94 1.53 -16.14
CA HIS A 42 1.79 0.27 -15.42
C HIS A 42 1.01 0.44 -14.13
N ALA A 43 1.28 1.50 -13.36
CA ALA A 43 0.52 1.80 -12.15
C ALA A 43 -0.97 2.04 -12.46
N ASP A 44 -1.27 2.81 -13.50
CA ASP A 44 -2.63 3.05 -13.98
C ASP A 44 -3.35 1.80 -14.44
N ASP A 45 -2.65 0.92 -15.17
CA ASP A 45 -3.22 -0.34 -15.63
C ASP A 45 -3.60 -1.25 -14.45
N ILE A 46 -2.77 -1.31 -13.41
CA ILE A 46 -3.08 -2.03 -12.18
C ILE A 46 -4.30 -1.43 -11.48
N LEU A 47 -4.39 -0.09 -11.39
CA LEU A 47 -5.54 0.57 -10.77
C LEU A 47 -6.83 0.33 -11.53
N ARG A 48 -6.80 0.39 -12.86
CA ARG A 48 -7.98 0.13 -13.72
C ARG A 48 -8.50 -1.30 -13.57
N ARG A 49 -7.62 -2.27 -13.35
CA ARG A 49 -8.00 -3.67 -13.11
C ARG A 49 -8.36 -3.94 -11.64
N SER A 50 -8.10 -3.00 -10.75
CA SER A 50 -8.40 -3.15 -9.33
C SER A 50 -9.87 -2.87 -9.07
N ARG A 51 -10.49 -3.70 -8.25
CA ARG A 51 -11.82 -3.43 -7.72
C ARG A 51 -11.69 -2.45 -6.55
N LEU A 52 -12.04 -1.19 -6.77
CA LEU A 52 -11.92 -0.12 -5.79
C LEU A 52 -13.09 -0.16 -4.80
N VAL A 53 -13.09 -1.13 -3.91
CA VAL A 53 -14.10 -1.30 -2.86
C VAL A 53 -13.55 -0.77 -1.54
N PRO A 54 -14.30 0.07 -0.81
CA PRO A 54 -13.84 0.60 0.47
C PRO A 54 -13.75 -0.51 1.53
N LEU A 55 -12.66 -0.53 2.30
CA LEU A 55 -12.48 -1.39 3.47
C LEU A 55 -12.95 -0.70 4.75
N THR A 56 -12.87 0.63 4.76
CA THR A 56 -13.32 1.51 5.84
C THR A 56 -14.06 2.70 5.23
N PRO A 57 -14.77 3.51 6.04
CA PRO A 57 -15.36 4.77 5.55
C PRO A 57 -14.31 5.78 5.03
N ARG A 58 -13.03 5.57 5.34
CA ARG A 58 -11.93 6.46 4.93
C ARG A 58 -11.10 5.94 3.77
N THR A 59 -11.37 4.74 3.28
CA THR A 59 -10.66 4.19 2.12
C THR A 59 -10.85 5.10 0.89
N LEU A 60 -9.77 5.56 0.29
CA LEU A 60 -9.83 6.26 -0.98
C LEU A 60 -10.23 5.28 -2.08
N VAL A 61 -11.31 5.61 -2.79
CA VAL A 61 -11.83 4.81 -3.91
C VAL A 61 -11.89 5.60 -5.22
N ASP A 62 -11.64 6.91 -5.17
CA ASP A 62 -11.50 7.74 -6.36
C ASP A 62 -10.12 7.50 -7.01
N PRO A 63 -10.06 7.04 -8.27
CA PRO A 63 -8.80 6.79 -8.96
C PRO A 63 -7.86 8.00 -9.00
N ASP A 64 -8.37 9.21 -9.14
CA ASP A 64 -7.55 10.42 -9.22
C ASP A 64 -6.91 10.74 -7.87
N GLN A 65 -7.63 10.55 -6.76
CA GLN A 65 -7.07 10.70 -5.42
C GLN A 65 -6.00 9.64 -5.14
N ILE A 66 -6.23 8.41 -5.57
CA ILE A 66 -5.25 7.32 -5.42
C ILE A 66 -3.98 7.63 -6.23
N ARG A 67 -4.11 8.10 -7.47
CA ARG A 67 -2.97 8.55 -8.31
C ARG A 67 -2.17 9.65 -7.64
N ALA A 68 -2.84 10.62 -7.05
CA ALA A 68 -2.18 11.70 -6.32
C ALA A 68 -1.33 11.16 -5.16
N ARG A 69 -1.85 10.20 -4.39
CA ARG A 69 -1.09 9.55 -3.31
C ARG A 69 0.09 8.70 -3.81
N ILE A 70 -0.06 8.05 -4.95
CA ILE A 70 1.05 7.32 -5.59
C ILE A 70 2.13 8.29 -6.07
N ALA A 71 1.75 9.44 -6.65
CA ALA A 71 2.70 10.48 -7.07
C ALA A 71 3.45 11.08 -5.87
N GLU A 72 2.77 11.34 -4.75
CA GLU A 72 3.42 11.74 -3.50
C GLU A 72 4.43 10.70 -3.02
N ALA A 73 4.04 9.43 -3.00
CA ALA A 73 4.92 8.34 -2.59
C ALA A 73 6.15 8.20 -3.51
N ARG A 74 6.00 8.46 -4.80
CA ARG A 74 7.11 8.47 -5.77
C ARG A 74 8.09 9.62 -5.48
N ARG A 75 7.60 10.80 -5.15
CA ARG A 75 8.41 11.95 -4.80
C ARG A 75 9.13 11.77 -3.46
N ASP A 76 8.41 11.25 -2.45
CA ASP A 76 8.88 11.21 -1.07
C ASP A 76 9.68 9.92 -0.74
N GLY A 77 9.56 8.87 -1.56
CA GLY A 77 10.24 7.59 -1.37
C GLY A 77 9.53 6.64 -0.40
N TYR A 78 8.37 7.02 0.13
CA TYR A 78 7.52 6.20 0.99
C TYR A 78 6.05 6.54 0.81
N ALA A 79 5.18 5.63 1.16
CA ALA A 79 3.74 5.87 1.20
C ALA A 79 3.23 5.90 2.65
N CYS A 80 2.29 6.78 2.94
CA CYS A 80 1.56 6.81 4.19
C CYS A 80 0.07 6.60 3.92
N VAL A 81 -0.54 5.70 4.68
CA VAL A 81 -1.97 5.38 4.60
C VAL A 81 -2.56 5.49 6.00
N GLN A 82 -3.60 6.30 6.13
CA GLN A 82 -4.27 6.54 7.40
C GLN A 82 -5.71 6.02 7.34
N GLU A 83 -6.01 5.06 8.21
CA GLU A 83 -7.36 4.52 8.43
C GLU A 83 -8.06 3.97 7.17
N GLU A 84 -7.33 3.70 6.10
CA GLU A 84 -7.92 3.20 4.85
C GLU A 84 -8.07 1.67 4.82
N SER A 85 -7.25 0.95 5.58
CA SER A 85 -7.34 -0.50 5.72
C SER A 85 -8.00 -0.93 7.02
N LEU A 86 -7.80 -0.17 8.08
CA LEU A 86 -8.37 -0.37 9.41
C LEU A 86 -8.49 0.98 10.12
N MET A 87 -9.64 1.24 10.71
CA MET A 87 -9.85 2.45 11.51
C MET A 87 -8.90 2.49 12.71
N GLY A 88 -8.33 3.68 12.98
CA GLY A 88 -7.33 3.88 14.04
C GLY A 88 -5.90 3.49 13.65
N GLU A 89 -5.66 3.04 12.42
CA GLU A 89 -4.35 2.61 11.94
C GLU A 89 -3.70 3.65 11.03
N ILE A 90 -2.44 3.96 11.28
CA ILE A 90 -1.57 4.70 10.35
C ILE A 90 -0.42 3.78 9.98
N VAL A 91 -0.22 3.59 8.68
CA VAL A 91 0.83 2.72 8.14
C VAL A 91 1.74 3.53 7.23
N VAL A 92 3.03 3.43 7.46
CA VAL A 92 4.07 3.97 6.57
C VAL A 92 4.81 2.80 5.94
N ALA A 93 5.07 2.86 4.65
CA ALA A 93 5.77 1.80 3.93
C ALA A 93 6.74 2.35 2.89
N ALA A 94 7.85 1.64 2.72
CA ALA A 94 8.80 1.86 1.62
C ALA A 94 8.94 0.59 0.78
N ALA A 95 9.06 0.76 -0.53
CA ALA A 95 9.27 -0.36 -1.44
C ALA A 95 10.69 -0.91 -1.34
N VAL A 96 10.82 -2.22 -1.44
CA VAL A 96 12.09 -2.91 -1.68
C VAL A 96 12.19 -3.14 -3.17
N VAL A 97 13.20 -2.55 -3.80
CA VAL A 97 13.38 -2.61 -5.25
C VAL A 97 14.62 -3.42 -5.63
N LYS A 98 14.50 -4.16 -6.71
CA LYS A 98 15.60 -4.75 -7.44
C LYS A 98 15.82 -3.89 -8.68
N ASP A 99 17.07 -3.45 -8.94
CA ASP A 99 17.44 -2.73 -10.16
C ASP A 99 16.60 -1.44 -10.43
N ARG A 100 16.61 -0.49 -9.53
CA ARG A 100 16.04 0.88 -9.64
C ARG A 100 14.55 1.01 -9.96
N SER A 101 13.88 0.02 -10.57
CA SER A 101 12.51 0.19 -11.06
C SER A 101 11.59 -1.00 -10.83
N MET A 102 12.10 -2.14 -10.36
CA MET A 102 11.26 -3.32 -10.13
C MET A 102 11.02 -3.53 -8.63
N PRO A 103 9.84 -3.21 -8.13
CA PRO A 103 9.50 -3.50 -6.74
C PRO A 103 9.33 -5.01 -6.55
N VAL A 104 10.08 -5.57 -5.61
CA VAL A 104 9.96 -6.99 -5.21
C VAL A 104 9.15 -7.17 -3.95
N GLY A 105 8.94 -6.09 -3.20
CA GLY A 105 8.15 -6.08 -1.98
C GLY A 105 8.12 -4.69 -1.35
N ALA A 106 7.56 -4.61 -0.15
CA ALA A 106 7.58 -3.42 0.68
C ALA A 106 7.74 -3.80 2.15
N ILE A 107 8.35 -2.89 2.90
CA ILE A 107 8.43 -2.96 4.37
C ILE A 107 7.50 -1.88 4.91
N HIS A 108 6.70 -2.23 5.90
CA HIS A 108 5.78 -1.30 6.58
C HIS A 108 5.71 -1.57 8.08
#